data_bab9990c081953d8132a37a87d713f45
#
_entry.id   bab9990c081953d8132a37a87d713f45
#
_cell.length_a   1.000
_cell.length_b   1.000
_cell.length_c   1.000
_cell.angle_alpha   90.00
_cell.angle_beta   90.00
_cell.angle_gamma   90.00
#
_symmetry.space_group_name_H-M   'P 1'
#
loop_
_entity.id
_entity.type
_entity.pdbx_description
1 polymer ?
#
loop_
_entity_poly.entity_id
_entity_poly.type
_entity_poly.pdbx_seq_one_letter_code
_entity_poly.pdbx_strand_id
1 'polypeptide(L)'
;MGQKDIAEKYLENYNDVFADIINVLIGQGKVLIKPEELETAREQTQYKSGKGKLHELERDVSKYWVRGKTRTKISLCGIENQTVIDRDMVFRIIGYDGASYREQLLKGEGKKKAGREKERFPVVTIILYFGEKHWTGPRSMIELLDIPPELAPFVNDYKIHIFEISWLTEEQVDMFQSDFKIVADYFVQKRKNKSYVPSGQKIRHVDAVLKILAACAGDKRFCENVYANQQKGEENITMCEVLDKIIADGEARGEARGEARGEARGEARRNVSVIRKMLQKFMDIPTIADWLELDEEVVAEIAQLIDENPISTDREIAEEYLRAHT
;
A
#
# COMPACT_ATOMS: atom_id res chain seq x y z
N MET A 1 1.52 -2.48 12.91
CA MET A 1 2.00 -2.38 11.53
C MET A 1 0.81 -2.48 10.59
N GLY A 2 0.60 -1.51 9.73
CA GLY A 2 -0.47 -1.54 8.74
C GLY A 2 -0.08 -2.38 7.53
N GLN A 3 -1.07 -2.81 6.73
CA GLN A 3 -0.80 -3.53 5.46
C GLN A 3 0.08 -2.71 4.49
N LYS A 4 0.03 -1.37 4.57
CA LYS A 4 0.85 -0.45 3.79
C LYS A 4 2.35 -0.62 4.08
N ASP A 5 2.73 -0.62 5.37
CA ASP A 5 4.12 -0.71 5.79
C ASP A 5 4.80 -2.01 5.33
N ILE A 6 4.02 -3.12 5.27
CA ILE A 6 4.52 -4.43 4.84
C ILE A 6 4.76 -4.46 3.32
N ALA A 7 3.89 -3.82 2.55
CA ALA A 7 3.98 -3.82 1.09
C ALA A 7 5.15 -2.95 0.58
N GLU A 8 5.35 -1.78 1.19
CA GLU A 8 6.43 -0.87 0.87
C GLU A 8 7.80 -1.51 1.17
N LYS A 9 7.95 -2.13 2.33
CA LYS A 9 9.16 -2.87 2.71
C LYS A 9 9.55 -3.97 1.73
N TYR A 10 8.60 -4.51 0.98
CA TYR A 10 8.87 -5.61 0.07
C TYR A 10 9.63 -5.17 -1.18
N LEU A 11 9.27 -4.06 -1.83
CA LEU A 11 9.96 -3.58 -3.04
C LEU A 11 11.37 -3.06 -2.74
N GLU A 12 11.52 -2.26 -1.70
CA GLU A 12 12.80 -1.67 -1.30
C GLU A 12 13.79 -2.67 -0.71
N ASN A 13 13.34 -3.90 -0.40
CA ASN A 13 14.24 -4.97 -0.01
C ASN A 13 15.10 -5.50 -1.16
N TYR A 14 14.73 -5.25 -2.42
CA TYR A 14 15.57 -5.59 -3.55
C TYR A 14 16.76 -4.62 -3.65
N ASN A 15 17.97 -5.18 -3.79
CA ASN A 15 19.19 -4.39 -3.79
C ASN A 15 19.31 -3.44 -4.98
N ASP A 16 18.80 -3.84 -6.14
CA ASP A 16 18.76 -2.99 -7.34
C ASP A 16 17.83 -1.79 -7.13
N VAL A 17 16.69 -2.00 -6.54
CA VAL A 17 15.73 -0.94 -6.22
C VAL A 17 16.29 0.01 -5.15
N PHE A 18 16.82 -0.55 -4.05
CA PHE A 18 17.41 0.25 -2.98
C PHE A 18 18.58 1.11 -3.46
N ALA A 19 19.50 0.52 -4.23
CA ALA A 19 20.64 1.23 -4.79
C ALA A 19 20.19 2.36 -5.72
N ASP A 20 19.20 2.09 -6.57
CA ASP A 20 18.66 3.06 -7.52
C ASP A 20 18.02 4.27 -6.81
N ILE A 21 17.21 4.02 -5.79
CA ILE A 21 16.62 5.09 -4.95
C ILE A 21 17.72 6.00 -4.37
N ILE A 22 18.76 5.42 -3.75
CA ILE A 22 19.86 6.18 -3.18
C ILE A 22 20.64 6.94 -4.27
N ASN A 23 20.91 6.31 -5.41
CA ASN A 23 21.65 6.91 -6.51
C ASN A 23 20.89 8.09 -7.14
N VAL A 24 19.59 7.99 -7.30
CA VAL A 24 18.79 9.08 -7.86
C VAL A 24 18.56 10.18 -6.84
N LEU A 25 18.10 9.85 -5.65
CA LEU A 25 17.69 10.88 -4.69
C LEU A 25 18.86 11.55 -3.97
N ILE A 26 19.89 10.81 -3.59
CA ILE A 26 21.09 11.37 -2.95
C ILE A 26 22.17 11.69 -3.97
N GLY A 27 22.40 10.77 -4.90
CA GLY A 27 23.44 10.88 -5.93
C GLY A 27 23.09 11.82 -7.09
N GLN A 28 21.83 12.27 -7.17
CA GLN A 28 21.34 13.07 -8.30
C GLN A 28 21.61 12.38 -9.66
N GLY A 29 21.34 11.09 -9.75
CA GLY A 29 21.58 10.24 -10.90
C GLY A 29 23.01 9.69 -11.02
N LYS A 30 23.94 10.10 -10.15
CA LYS A 30 25.28 9.49 -10.10
C LYS A 30 25.24 8.17 -9.36
N VAL A 31 25.91 7.14 -9.90
CA VAL A 31 26.03 5.85 -9.26
C VAL A 31 26.97 5.95 -8.06
N LEU A 32 26.39 6.06 -6.86
CA LEU A 32 27.12 6.07 -5.59
C LEU A 32 27.30 4.65 -5.06
N ILE A 33 26.24 3.84 -5.15
CA ILE A 33 26.15 2.48 -4.58
C ILE A 33 25.72 1.53 -5.69
N LYS A 34 26.39 0.38 -5.77
CA LYS A 34 25.98 -0.70 -6.66
C LYS A 34 25.17 -1.75 -5.88
N PRO A 35 24.21 -2.46 -6.53
CA PRO A 35 23.40 -3.47 -5.84
C PRO A 35 24.21 -4.54 -5.09
N GLU A 36 25.36 -4.97 -5.66
CA GLU A 36 26.27 -5.96 -5.07
C GLU A 36 27.05 -5.42 -3.86
N GLU A 37 27.07 -4.11 -3.64
CA GLU A 37 27.69 -3.46 -2.48
C GLU A 37 26.72 -3.33 -1.29
N LEU A 38 25.50 -3.85 -1.41
CA LEU A 38 24.49 -3.79 -0.36
C LEU A 38 24.37 -5.12 0.39
N GLU A 39 24.32 -5.04 1.71
CA GLU A 39 24.00 -6.13 2.63
C GLU A 39 22.81 -5.73 3.49
N THR A 40 21.83 -6.64 3.65
CA THR A 40 20.67 -6.39 4.51
C THR A 40 21.13 -6.19 5.96
N ALA A 41 20.74 -5.09 6.54
CA ALA A 41 20.92 -4.82 7.96
C ALA A 41 19.77 -5.46 8.74
N ARG A 42 20.06 -6.48 9.55
CA ARG A 42 19.09 -7.07 10.49
C ARG A 42 19.19 -6.30 11.81
N GLU A 43 18.56 -5.15 11.87
CA GLU A 43 18.54 -4.32 13.08
C GLU A 43 17.14 -4.29 13.70
N GLN A 44 16.87 -5.27 14.55
CA GLN A 44 15.83 -5.15 15.56
C GLN A 44 16.41 -4.49 16.80
N THR A 45 16.24 -3.21 16.93
CA THR A 45 16.62 -2.52 18.17
C THR A 45 15.45 -2.60 19.15
N GLN A 46 15.55 -3.53 20.10
CA GLN A 46 14.57 -3.68 21.17
C GLN A 46 14.85 -2.66 22.26
N TYR A 47 13.90 -1.76 22.49
CA TYR A 47 13.93 -0.81 23.61
C TYR A 47 12.93 -1.25 24.68
N LYS A 48 13.40 -1.48 25.92
CA LYS A 48 12.53 -1.70 27.08
C LYS A 48 12.04 -0.35 27.60
N SER A 49 10.76 -0.04 27.41
CA SER A 49 10.16 1.08 28.12
C SER A 49 9.95 0.72 29.60
N GLY A 50 9.92 1.72 30.49
CA GLY A 50 9.78 1.54 31.93
C GLY A 50 8.50 0.84 32.42
N LYS A 51 7.59 0.45 31.51
CA LYS A 51 6.38 -0.34 31.79
C LYS A 51 6.47 -1.79 31.25
N GLY A 52 7.68 -2.28 30.93
CA GLY A 52 7.89 -3.67 30.51
C GLY A 52 7.43 -4.02 29.10
N LYS A 53 6.87 -3.06 28.35
CA LYS A 53 6.57 -3.28 26.91
C LYS A 53 7.85 -3.09 26.10
N LEU A 54 8.21 -4.12 25.31
CA LEU A 54 9.21 -3.99 24.28
C LEU A 54 8.63 -3.09 23.17
N HIS A 55 9.24 -1.91 22.97
CA HIS A 55 9.01 -1.12 21.77
C HIS A 55 10.12 -1.49 20.79
N GLU A 56 9.75 -2.08 19.67
CA GLU A 56 10.65 -2.28 18.54
C GLU A 56 10.74 -0.95 17.79
N LEU A 57 11.95 -0.37 17.79
CA LEU A 57 12.31 0.72 16.90
C LEU A 57 12.90 0.09 15.64
N GLU A 58 12.06 -0.08 14.64
CA GLU A 58 12.45 -0.70 13.37
C GLU A 58 12.19 0.28 12.24
N ARG A 59 13.22 0.50 11.40
CA ARG A 59 13.06 1.20 10.12
C ARG A 59 12.32 0.31 9.15
N ASP A 60 11.72 0.92 8.13
CA ASP A 60 11.06 0.16 7.08
C ASP A 60 12.07 -0.73 6.37
N VAL A 61 13.13 -0.17 5.82
CA VAL A 61 14.24 -0.93 5.22
C VAL A 61 15.58 -0.31 5.58
N SER A 62 16.57 -1.15 5.89
CA SER A 62 17.94 -0.68 6.08
C SER A 62 18.96 -1.65 5.49
N LYS A 63 20.04 -1.09 4.92
CA LYS A 63 21.13 -1.85 4.31
C LYS A 63 22.47 -1.25 4.65
N TYR A 64 23.46 -2.12 4.86
CA TYR A 64 24.85 -1.71 4.92
C TYR A 64 25.38 -1.52 3.50
N TRP A 65 25.93 -0.35 3.23
CA TRP A 65 26.81 -0.16 2.07
C TRP A 65 28.20 -0.66 2.44
N VAL A 66 28.71 -1.64 1.71
CA VAL A 66 29.99 -2.27 1.95
C VAL A 66 30.87 -2.15 0.72
N ARG A 67 32.19 -2.07 0.92
CA ARG A 67 33.13 -1.90 -0.17
C ARG A 67 34.32 -2.84 -0.04
N GLY A 68 34.89 -3.21 -1.18
CA GLY A 68 36.08 -4.05 -1.29
C GLY A 68 35.84 -5.53 -0.97
N LYS A 69 36.91 -6.36 -1.18
CA LYS A 69 36.87 -7.81 -0.93
C LYS A 69 36.62 -8.17 0.54
N THR A 70 37.04 -7.30 1.45
CA THR A 70 36.83 -7.43 2.90
C THR A 70 35.43 -7.04 3.38
N ARG A 71 34.56 -6.55 2.49
CA ARG A 71 33.23 -6.11 2.80
C ARG A 71 33.21 -5.07 3.93
N THR A 72 34.12 -4.09 3.87
CA THR A 72 34.20 -3.02 4.86
C THR A 72 32.96 -2.15 4.80
N LYS A 73 32.28 -1.94 5.93
CA LYS A 73 31.09 -1.11 6.04
C LYS A 73 31.44 0.37 5.84
N ILE A 74 30.84 0.98 4.85
CA ILE A 74 30.99 2.41 4.54
C ILE A 74 29.89 3.25 5.19
N SER A 75 28.66 2.75 5.18
CA SER A 75 27.49 3.43 5.74
C SER A 75 26.42 2.41 6.09
N LEU A 76 25.52 2.79 6.99
CA LEU A 76 24.17 2.23 7.12
C LEU A 76 23.20 3.19 6.46
N CYS A 77 22.53 2.73 5.42
CA CYS A 77 21.49 3.49 4.74
C CYS A 77 20.11 2.95 5.13
N GLY A 78 19.21 3.84 5.54
CA GLY A 78 17.83 3.51 5.89
C GLY A 78 16.83 4.25 5.00
N ILE A 79 15.72 3.60 4.71
CA ILE A 79 14.54 4.18 4.04
C ILE A 79 13.36 4.06 4.99
N GLU A 80 12.59 5.13 5.10
CA GLU A 80 11.36 5.22 5.85
C GLU A 80 10.25 5.77 4.93
N ASN A 81 9.12 5.07 4.85
CA ASN A 81 8.03 5.40 3.94
C ASN A 81 6.90 6.12 4.66
N GLN A 82 6.42 7.22 4.08
CA GLN A 82 5.35 8.01 4.64
C GLN A 82 4.30 8.38 3.58
N THR A 83 3.04 8.17 3.87
CA THR A 83 1.91 8.60 3.03
C THR A 83 1.17 9.80 3.62
N VAL A 84 1.37 10.05 4.91
CA VAL A 84 0.79 11.17 5.66
C VAL A 84 1.90 11.91 6.42
N ILE A 85 1.65 13.18 6.74
CA ILE A 85 2.60 13.99 7.48
C ILE A 85 2.61 13.52 8.94
N ASP A 86 3.77 13.04 9.39
CA ASP A 86 4.03 12.74 10.79
C ASP A 86 4.86 13.89 11.40
N ARG A 87 4.30 14.59 12.37
CA ARG A 87 4.99 15.71 13.02
C ARG A 87 6.14 15.29 13.92
N ASP A 88 6.11 14.04 14.41
CA ASP A 88 7.15 13.48 15.28
C ASP A 88 8.24 12.72 14.49
N MET A 89 8.21 12.80 13.16
CA MET A 89 9.15 12.09 12.29
C MET A 89 10.60 12.37 12.65
N VAL A 90 10.95 13.60 13.01
CA VAL A 90 12.32 13.97 13.39
C VAL A 90 12.77 13.14 14.60
N PHE A 91 11.93 13.02 15.64
CA PHE A 91 12.26 12.21 16.83
C PHE A 91 12.34 10.72 16.53
N ARG A 92 11.50 10.22 15.62
CA ARG A 92 11.58 8.82 15.17
C ARG A 92 12.92 8.55 14.50
N ILE A 93 13.35 9.41 13.56
CA ILE A 93 14.63 9.23 12.85
C ILE A 93 15.82 9.36 13.81
N ILE A 94 15.82 10.34 14.74
CA ILE A 94 16.85 10.43 15.79
C ILE A 94 16.93 9.12 16.59
N GLY A 95 15.77 8.55 16.94
CA GLY A 95 15.69 7.29 17.67
C GLY A 95 16.34 6.14 16.90
N TYR A 96 16.03 6.00 15.62
CA TYR A 96 16.60 4.96 14.75
C TYR A 96 18.11 5.12 14.56
N ASP A 97 18.55 6.33 14.23
CA ASP A 97 19.95 6.61 13.97
C ASP A 97 20.78 6.50 15.24
N GLY A 98 20.26 7.01 16.36
CA GLY A 98 20.88 6.88 17.68
C GLY A 98 21.03 5.42 18.13
N ALA A 99 20.02 4.59 17.89
CA ALA A 99 20.06 3.17 18.17
C ALA A 99 21.14 2.47 17.32
N SER A 100 21.25 2.82 16.05
CA SER A 100 22.29 2.26 15.16
C SER A 100 23.69 2.68 15.56
N TYR A 101 23.90 3.91 15.99
CA TYR A 101 25.20 4.34 16.54
C TYR A 101 25.51 3.64 17.87
N ARG A 102 24.53 3.45 18.73
CA ARG A 102 24.71 2.70 19.98
C ARG A 102 25.11 1.25 19.72
N GLU A 103 24.52 0.60 18.73
CA GLU A 103 24.88 -0.76 18.34
C GLU A 103 26.34 -0.86 17.89
N GLN A 104 26.84 0.12 17.12
CA GLN A 104 28.25 0.20 16.73
C GLN A 104 29.17 0.30 17.94
N LEU A 105 28.77 1.01 19.01
CA LEU A 105 29.53 1.07 20.26
C LEU A 105 29.57 -0.29 20.95
N LEU A 106 28.43 -0.97 21.12
CA LEU A 106 28.31 -2.26 21.82
C LEU A 106 29.08 -3.38 21.09
N LYS A 107 28.96 -3.47 19.77
CA LYS A 107 29.72 -4.45 18.97
C LYS A 107 31.24 -4.24 19.04
N GLY A 108 31.69 -3.01 19.33
CA GLY A 108 33.10 -2.68 19.51
C GLY A 108 33.69 -3.09 20.87
N GLU A 109 32.85 -3.26 21.90
CA GLU A 109 33.34 -3.63 23.26
C GLU A 109 33.74 -5.10 23.40
N GLY A 110 33.13 -6.03 22.66
CA GLY A 110 33.42 -7.47 22.70
C GLY A 110 34.69 -7.88 21.95
N LYS A 111 35.34 -7.02 21.16
CA LYS A 111 36.52 -7.33 20.31
C LYS A 111 37.74 -6.54 20.72
N LYS A 112 38.16 -6.62 21.98
CA LYS A 112 39.52 -6.24 22.40
C LYS A 112 40.53 -7.28 21.95
N LYS A 113 40.63 -7.54 20.67
CA LYS A 113 41.75 -8.32 20.06
C LYS A 113 42.48 -7.44 19.07
N ALA A 114 43.70 -7.06 19.46
CA ALA A 114 44.80 -6.63 18.63
C ALA A 114 44.51 -5.71 17.45
N GLY A 115 44.65 -4.39 17.63
CA GLY A 115 45.06 -3.47 16.56
C GLY A 115 44.07 -3.11 15.48
N ARG A 116 42.80 -3.54 15.54
CA ARG A 116 41.76 -3.05 14.63
C ARG A 116 41.03 -1.87 15.28
N GLU A 117 41.13 -0.69 14.67
CA GLU A 117 40.28 0.44 14.97
C GLU A 117 38.79 0.00 14.93
N LYS A 118 38.00 0.52 15.88
CA LYS A 118 36.58 0.28 15.93
C LYS A 118 35.98 0.77 14.62
N GLU A 119 35.43 -0.12 13.78
CA GLU A 119 34.71 0.26 12.57
C GLU A 119 33.54 1.15 12.96
N ARG A 120 33.63 2.41 12.63
CA ARG A 120 32.56 3.39 12.79
C ARG A 120 32.20 3.94 11.42
N PHE A 121 30.93 3.97 11.13
CA PHE A 121 30.43 4.43 9.84
C PHE A 121 29.19 5.30 10.04
N PRO A 122 28.93 6.25 9.14
CA PRO A 122 27.76 7.09 9.19
C PRO A 122 26.47 6.30 9.01
N VAL A 123 25.39 6.81 9.63
CA VAL A 123 24.03 6.34 9.44
C VAL A 123 23.30 7.43 8.66
N VAL A 124 22.64 7.04 7.58
CA VAL A 124 21.88 7.96 6.70
C VAL A 124 20.49 7.38 6.54
N THR A 125 19.48 8.07 7.05
CA THR A 125 18.08 7.71 6.85
C THR A 125 17.38 8.74 5.99
N ILE A 126 16.73 8.28 4.91
CA ILE A 126 15.89 9.12 4.04
C ILE A 126 14.42 8.74 4.22
N ILE A 127 13.56 9.71 3.99
CA ILE A 127 12.11 9.54 4.05
C ILE A 127 11.56 9.69 2.64
N LEU A 128 10.85 8.68 2.16
CA LEU A 128 10.10 8.71 0.92
C LEU A 128 8.65 9.10 1.25
N TYR A 129 8.26 10.29 0.85
CA TYR A 129 6.92 10.79 1.10
C TYR A 129 6.06 10.70 -0.16
N PHE A 130 5.00 9.89 -0.08
CA PHE A 130 4.10 9.60 -1.19
C PHE A 130 2.81 10.44 -1.19
N GLY A 131 2.70 11.42 -0.29
CA GLY A 131 1.52 12.28 -0.22
C GLY A 131 1.31 13.16 -1.44
N GLU A 132 0.05 13.42 -1.80
CA GLU A 132 -0.29 14.34 -2.92
C GLU A 132 -0.01 15.82 -2.60
N LYS A 133 -0.01 16.19 -1.32
CA LYS A 133 0.31 17.55 -0.85
C LYS A 133 1.78 17.62 -0.47
N HIS A 134 2.37 18.82 -0.56
CA HIS A 134 3.71 19.05 -0.06
C HIS A 134 3.85 18.70 1.43
N TRP A 135 5.02 18.26 1.81
CA TRP A 135 5.36 18.07 3.20
C TRP A 135 5.41 19.42 3.93
N THR A 136 4.52 19.60 4.90
CA THR A 136 4.45 20.80 5.75
C THR A 136 4.82 20.52 7.21
N GLY A 137 5.25 19.30 7.51
CA GLY A 137 5.75 18.93 8.83
C GLY A 137 7.17 19.43 9.08
N PRO A 138 7.63 19.37 10.34
CA PRO A 138 8.99 19.73 10.71
C PRO A 138 10.04 18.91 9.93
N ARG A 139 11.16 19.59 9.60
CA ARG A 139 12.31 18.97 8.93
C ARG A 139 13.56 18.94 9.80
N SER A 140 13.48 19.60 10.96
CA SER A 140 14.57 19.62 11.94
C SER A 140 14.04 19.61 13.37
N MET A 141 14.92 19.21 14.30
CA MET A 141 14.57 19.12 15.71
C MET A 141 14.26 20.49 16.30
N ILE A 142 14.98 21.52 15.89
CA ILE A 142 14.80 22.89 16.38
C ILE A 142 13.39 23.40 16.05
N GLU A 143 12.79 23.00 14.93
CA GLU A 143 11.42 23.37 14.56
C GLU A 143 10.35 22.78 15.48
N LEU A 144 10.71 21.77 16.28
CA LEU A 144 9.80 21.09 17.22
C LEU A 144 9.93 21.55 18.66
N LEU A 145 11.02 22.27 18.99
CA LEU A 145 11.36 22.58 20.36
C LEU A 145 11.11 24.05 20.65
N ASP A 146 10.52 24.32 21.80
CA ASP A 146 10.50 25.66 22.37
C ASP A 146 11.79 25.86 23.18
N ILE A 147 12.78 26.51 22.55
CA ILE A 147 14.14 26.63 23.10
C ILE A 147 14.30 28.01 23.73
N PRO A 148 14.54 28.08 25.07
CA PRO A 148 14.91 29.33 25.72
C PRO A 148 16.15 29.93 25.05
N PRO A 149 16.21 31.27 24.83
CA PRO A 149 17.31 31.91 24.14
C PRO A 149 18.69 31.60 24.73
N GLU A 150 18.78 31.43 26.04
CA GLU A 150 20.01 31.10 26.77
C GLU A 150 20.54 29.71 26.44
N LEU A 151 19.65 28.78 26.05
CA LEU A 151 20.00 27.40 25.75
C LEU A 151 20.23 27.18 24.24
N ALA A 152 19.75 28.08 23.40
CA ALA A 152 19.84 27.95 21.96
C ALA A 152 21.27 27.66 21.42
N PRO A 153 22.36 28.29 21.95
CA PRO A 153 23.71 27.99 21.50
C PRO A 153 24.21 26.56 21.84
N PHE A 154 23.53 25.86 22.74
CA PHE A 154 23.91 24.53 23.23
C PHE A 154 23.04 23.41 22.68
N VAL A 155 21.97 23.72 21.97
CA VAL A 155 21.08 22.74 21.36
C VAL A 155 21.58 22.39 19.95
N ASN A 156 21.97 21.14 19.76
CA ASN A 156 22.32 20.66 18.42
C ASN A 156 21.04 20.40 17.62
N ASP A 157 21.03 20.82 16.36
CA ASP A 157 19.97 20.51 15.44
C ASP A 157 20.17 19.13 14.82
N TYR A 158 19.04 18.45 14.55
CA TYR A 158 19.01 17.20 13.81
C TYR A 158 18.06 17.34 12.64
N LYS A 159 18.57 17.25 11.42
CA LYS A 159 17.81 17.42 10.20
C LYS A 159 17.47 16.08 9.58
N ILE A 160 16.25 15.95 9.07
CA ILE A 160 15.79 14.78 8.32
C ILE A 160 15.74 15.08 6.82
N HIS A 161 15.91 14.04 6.01
CA HIS A 161 15.93 14.15 4.55
C HIS A 161 14.65 13.58 3.97
N ILE A 162 13.75 14.45 3.49
CA ILE A 162 12.45 14.08 2.95
C ILE A 162 12.47 14.28 1.44
N PHE A 163 12.15 13.20 0.72
CA PHE A 163 11.97 13.20 -0.72
C PHE A 163 10.49 13.01 -1.05
N GLU A 164 9.89 14.02 -1.64
CA GLU A 164 8.47 14.06 -1.98
C GLU A 164 8.24 13.38 -3.34
N ILE A 165 7.97 12.08 -3.32
CA ILE A 165 7.95 11.22 -4.53
C ILE A 165 6.91 11.70 -5.55
N SER A 166 5.72 12.10 -5.09
CA SER A 166 4.68 12.64 -5.98
C SER A 166 5.05 13.97 -6.64
N TRP A 167 6.12 14.64 -6.19
CA TRP A 167 6.58 15.95 -6.64
C TRP A 167 7.90 15.90 -7.40
N LEU A 168 8.41 14.71 -7.68
CA LEU A 168 9.58 14.57 -8.55
C LEU A 168 9.30 15.16 -9.94
N THR A 169 10.34 15.70 -10.57
CA THR A 169 10.26 16.14 -11.96
C THR A 169 10.31 14.93 -12.89
N GLU A 170 9.90 15.10 -14.15
CA GLU A 170 9.97 14.03 -15.15
C GLU A 170 11.43 13.58 -15.37
N GLU A 171 12.37 14.54 -15.38
CA GLU A 171 13.80 14.25 -15.48
C GLU A 171 14.29 13.40 -14.29
N GLN A 172 13.81 13.68 -13.07
CA GLN A 172 14.15 12.88 -11.90
C GLN A 172 13.56 11.47 -11.97
N VAL A 173 12.31 11.34 -12.42
CA VAL A 173 11.67 10.04 -12.65
C VAL A 173 12.45 9.25 -13.71
N ASP A 174 12.91 9.90 -14.77
CA ASP A 174 13.66 9.27 -15.85
C ASP A 174 15.06 8.79 -15.43
N MET A 175 15.62 9.33 -14.35
CA MET A 175 16.89 8.84 -13.80
C MET A 175 16.80 7.46 -13.20
N PHE A 176 15.62 7.03 -12.71
CA PHE A 176 15.47 5.69 -12.15
C PHE A 176 15.59 4.59 -13.21
N GLN A 177 16.31 3.53 -12.86
CA GLN A 177 16.57 2.38 -13.74
C GLN A 177 15.91 1.09 -13.23
N SER A 178 15.43 1.09 -11.99
CA SER A 178 14.73 -0.03 -11.37
C SER A 178 13.22 0.08 -11.52
N ASP A 179 12.50 -0.88 -10.96
CA ASP A 179 11.04 -0.85 -10.88
C ASP A 179 10.49 0.30 -10.04
N PHE A 180 11.32 0.98 -9.25
CA PHE A 180 10.91 2.20 -8.55
C PHE A 180 10.52 3.32 -9.50
N LYS A 181 11.03 3.33 -10.75
CA LYS A 181 10.59 4.24 -11.80
C LYS A 181 9.08 4.18 -12.01
N ILE A 182 8.52 2.96 -12.07
CA ILE A 182 7.08 2.74 -12.27
C ILE A 182 6.28 3.32 -11.10
N VAL A 183 6.78 3.12 -9.87
CA VAL A 183 6.14 3.66 -8.66
C VAL A 183 6.19 5.19 -8.66
N ALA A 184 7.35 5.78 -8.90
CA ALA A 184 7.53 7.23 -8.94
C ALA A 184 6.65 7.88 -10.01
N ASP A 185 6.67 7.32 -11.23
CA ASP A 185 5.86 7.78 -12.36
C ASP A 185 4.36 7.73 -12.06
N TYR A 186 3.89 6.64 -11.45
CA TYR A 186 2.51 6.50 -11.02
C TYR A 186 2.08 7.66 -10.09
N PHE A 187 2.86 7.95 -9.04
CA PHE A 187 2.51 8.99 -8.08
C PHE A 187 2.58 10.39 -8.68
N VAL A 188 3.57 10.66 -9.52
CA VAL A 188 3.70 11.95 -10.23
C VAL A 188 2.53 12.19 -11.16
N GLN A 189 2.18 11.21 -12.01
CA GLN A 189 1.06 11.33 -12.93
C GLN A 189 -0.27 11.44 -12.20
N LYS A 190 -0.50 10.62 -11.17
CA LYS A 190 -1.74 10.65 -10.39
C LYS A 190 -1.96 12.00 -9.72
N ARG A 191 -0.89 12.61 -9.18
CA ARG A 191 -0.97 13.97 -8.64
C ARG A 191 -1.31 15.01 -9.71
N LYS A 192 -0.60 14.97 -10.86
CA LYS A 192 -0.75 15.95 -11.96
C LYS A 192 -2.09 15.81 -12.67
N ASN A 193 -2.44 14.60 -13.09
CA ASN A 193 -3.48 14.32 -14.08
C ASN A 193 -4.70 13.60 -13.48
N LYS A 194 -4.65 13.21 -12.19
CA LYS A 194 -5.65 12.33 -11.55
C LYS A 194 -5.83 10.97 -12.24
N SER A 195 -5.00 10.65 -13.21
CA SER A 195 -4.97 9.42 -13.99
C SER A 195 -3.52 8.94 -14.15
N TYR A 196 -3.35 7.68 -14.51
CA TYR A 196 -2.06 7.08 -14.77
C TYR A 196 -2.07 6.41 -16.14
N VAL A 197 -1.12 6.76 -16.97
CA VAL A 197 -0.84 6.12 -18.26
C VAL A 197 0.49 5.39 -18.12
N PRO A 198 0.50 4.05 -18.08
CA PRO A 198 1.72 3.30 -17.84
C PRO A 198 2.70 3.40 -19.01
N SER A 199 3.99 3.36 -18.68
CA SER A 199 5.05 3.16 -19.66
C SER A 199 5.11 1.69 -20.10
N GLY A 200 5.71 1.42 -21.27
CA GLY A 200 5.98 0.06 -21.74
C GLY A 200 7.14 -0.64 -21.03
N GLN A 201 7.60 -0.13 -19.88
CA GLN A 201 8.68 -0.72 -19.11
C GLN A 201 8.26 -2.09 -18.57
N LYS A 202 9.13 -3.09 -18.75
CA LYS A 202 8.96 -4.42 -18.15
C LYS A 202 9.27 -4.36 -16.66
N ILE A 203 8.43 -5.03 -15.88
CA ILE A 203 8.55 -5.12 -14.43
C ILE A 203 9.39 -6.36 -14.08
N ARG A 204 10.40 -6.19 -13.24
CA ARG A 204 11.22 -7.31 -12.71
C ARG A 204 10.61 -7.91 -11.45
N HIS A 205 10.10 -7.04 -10.57
CA HIS A 205 9.58 -7.40 -9.25
C HIS A 205 8.05 -7.17 -9.21
N VAL A 206 7.33 -7.87 -10.09
CA VAL A 206 5.90 -7.65 -10.35
C VAL A 206 5.08 -7.58 -9.06
N ASP A 207 5.18 -8.61 -8.22
CA ASP A 207 4.43 -8.69 -6.96
C ASP A 207 4.71 -7.51 -6.03
N ALA A 208 5.97 -7.09 -5.95
CA ALA A 208 6.39 -6.00 -5.08
C ALA A 208 5.86 -4.65 -5.57
N VAL A 209 5.93 -4.40 -6.88
CA VAL A 209 5.36 -3.18 -7.50
C VAL A 209 3.86 -3.12 -7.30
N LEU A 210 3.15 -4.23 -7.56
CA LEU A 210 1.69 -4.25 -7.40
C LEU A 210 1.26 -4.07 -5.94
N LYS A 211 2.02 -4.63 -4.99
CA LYS A 211 1.75 -4.48 -3.56
C LYS A 211 1.93 -3.03 -3.09
N ILE A 212 3.01 -2.36 -3.50
CA ILE A 212 3.24 -0.96 -3.11
C ILE A 212 2.17 -0.06 -3.73
N LEU A 213 1.81 -0.25 -5.00
CA LEU A 213 0.74 0.51 -5.64
C LEU A 213 -0.60 0.28 -4.95
N ALA A 214 -0.95 -0.97 -4.62
CA ALA A 214 -2.17 -1.28 -3.89
C ALA A 214 -2.22 -0.60 -2.52
N ALA A 215 -1.12 -0.67 -1.77
CA ALA A 215 -1.02 -0.11 -0.43
C ALA A 215 -1.10 1.42 -0.43
N CYS A 216 -0.34 2.08 -1.30
CA CYS A 216 -0.22 3.53 -1.33
C CYS A 216 -1.34 4.23 -2.10
N ALA A 217 -1.83 3.63 -3.18
CA ALA A 217 -2.95 4.17 -3.95
C ALA A 217 -4.32 3.85 -3.32
N GLY A 218 -4.38 2.88 -2.42
CA GLY A 218 -5.64 2.39 -1.86
C GLY A 218 -6.50 1.60 -2.84
N ASP A 219 -5.93 1.19 -3.97
CA ASP A 219 -6.63 0.47 -5.03
C ASP A 219 -6.45 -1.05 -4.87
N LYS A 220 -7.48 -1.70 -4.33
CA LYS A 220 -7.48 -3.14 -4.08
C LYS A 220 -7.33 -4.01 -5.33
N ARG A 221 -7.64 -3.48 -6.51
CA ARG A 221 -7.52 -4.22 -7.78
C ARG A 221 -6.09 -4.66 -8.06
N PHE A 222 -5.11 -3.88 -7.65
CA PHE A 222 -3.70 -4.30 -7.73
C PHE A 222 -3.40 -5.53 -6.86
N CYS A 223 -3.97 -5.62 -5.64
CA CYS A 223 -3.80 -6.79 -4.77
C CYS A 223 -4.38 -8.07 -5.39
N GLU A 224 -5.57 -8.00 -5.98
CA GLU A 224 -6.23 -9.14 -6.60
C GLU A 224 -5.37 -9.71 -7.73
N ASN A 225 -4.73 -8.85 -8.51
CA ASN A 225 -3.82 -9.24 -9.58
C ASN A 225 -2.49 -9.85 -9.10
N VAL A 226 -1.99 -9.49 -7.92
CA VAL A 226 -0.82 -10.15 -7.32
C VAL A 226 -1.04 -11.65 -7.18
N TYR A 227 -2.17 -12.05 -6.60
CA TYR A 227 -2.48 -13.47 -6.39
C TYR A 227 -2.67 -14.24 -7.72
N ALA A 228 -3.27 -13.61 -8.72
CA ALA A 228 -3.46 -14.22 -10.05
C ALA A 228 -2.13 -14.45 -10.78
N ASN A 229 -1.18 -13.54 -10.65
CA ASN A 229 0.13 -13.64 -11.32
C ASN A 229 1.07 -14.64 -10.63
N GLN A 230 1.04 -14.75 -9.30
CA GLN A 230 1.83 -15.75 -8.55
C GLN A 230 1.54 -17.20 -8.99
N GLN A 231 0.28 -17.49 -9.34
CA GLN A 231 -0.11 -18.82 -9.82
C GLN A 231 0.39 -19.14 -11.24
N LYS A 232 0.70 -18.12 -12.04
CA LYS A 232 1.08 -18.29 -13.46
C LYS A 232 2.59 -18.20 -13.72
N GLY A 233 3.40 -17.73 -12.73
CA GLY A 233 4.85 -17.57 -12.91
C GLY A 233 5.20 -16.55 -14.01
N GLU A 234 4.35 -15.56 -14.25
CA GLU A 234 4.55 -14.54 -15.28
C GLU A 234 5.69 -13.59 -14.86
N GLU A 235 6.86 -13.76 -15.45
CA GLU A 235 7.98 -12.84 -15.38
C GLU A 235 7.92 -11.86 -16.58
N ASN A 236 8.39 -10.61 -16.39
CA ASN A 236 8.53 -9.59 -17.44
C ASN A 236 7.22 -9.04 -18.06
N ILE A 237 6.16 -8.91 -17.30
CA ILE A 237 4.96 -8.18 -17.72
C ILE A 237 5.15 -6.66 -17.62
N THR A 238 4.37 -5.90 -18.37
CA THR A 238 4.33 -4.43 -18.31
C THR A 238 3.14 -3.95 -17.46
N MET A 239 3.18 -2.70 -17.00
CA MET A 239 2.01 -2.10 -16.33
C MET A 239 0.81 -1.94 -17.27
N CYS A 240 1.02 -1.83 -18.59
CA CYS A 240 -0.08 -1.85 -19.56
C CYS A 240 -0.85 -3.16 -19.48
N GLU A 241 -0.15 -4.29 -19.56
CA GLU A 241 -0.76 -5.62 -19.46
C GLU A 241 -1.46 -5.85 -18.12
N VAL A 242 -0.90 -5.33 -17.02
CA VAL A 242 -1.55 -5.38 -15.71
C VAL A 242 -2.86 -4.60 -15.71
N LEU A 243 -2.85 -3.36 -16.22
CA LEU A 243 -4.07 -2.54 -16.27
C LEU A 243 -5.13 -3.12 -17.21
N ASP A 244 -4.73 -3.65 -18.36
CA ASP A 244 -5.64 -4.32 -19.30
C ASP A 244 -6.34 -5.51 -18.63
N LYS A 245 -5.60 -6.32 -17.84
CA LYS A 245 -6.19 -7.41 -17.04
C LYS A 245 -7.17 -6.87 -15.97
N ILE A 246 -6.81 -5.80 -15.26
CA ILE A 246 -7.68 -5.18 -14.26
C ILE A 246 -8.99 -4.69 -14.87
N ILE A 247 -8.92 -4.10 -16.07
CA ILE A 247 -10.09 -3.63 -16.82
C ILE A 247 -10.95 -4.82 -17.24
N ALA A 248 -10.37 -5.82 -17.88
CA ALA A 248 -11.07 -7.01 -18.33
C ALA A 248 -11.78 -7.77 -17.19
N ASP A 249 -11.09 -7.94 -16.04
CA ASP A 249 -11.68 -8.55 -14.85
C ASP A 249 -12.81 -7.70 -14.25
N GLY A 250 -12.69 -6.36 -14.35
CA GLY A 250 -13.73 -5.43 -13.94
C GLY A 250 -14.98 -5.54 -14.80
N GLU A 251 -14.80 -5.60 -16.11
CA GLU A 251 -15.88 -5.76 -17.10
C GLU A 251 -16.59 -7.11 -16.91
N ALA A 252 -15.85 -8.21 -16.83
CA ALA A 252 -16.41 -9.55 -16.61
C ALA A 252 -17.22 -9.64 -15.30
N ARG A 253 -16.70 -9.05 -14.21
CA ARG A 253 -17.44 -8.99 -12.95
C ARG A 253 -18.66 -8.10 -13.02
N GLY A 254 -18.59 -7.00 -13.79
CA GLY A 254 -19.71 -6.11 -14.05
C GLY A 254 -20.82 -6.82 -14.83
N GLU A 255 -20.46 -7.55 -15.87
CA GLU A 255 -21.37 -8.34 -16.69
C GLU A 255 -22.06 -9.45 -15.89
N ALA A 256 -21.29 -10.26 -15.17
CA ALA A 256 -21.83 -11.33 -14.32
C ALA A 256 -22.82 -10.80 -13.25
N ARG A 257 -22.47 -9.64 -12.62
CA ARG A 257 -23.39 -8.99 -11.66
C ARG A 257 -24.65 -8.45 -12.35
N GLY A 258 -24.50 -7.93 -13.57
CA GLY A 258 -25.61 -7.43 -14.38
C GLY A 258 -26.57 -8.56 -14.76
N GLU A 259 -26.05 -9.70 -15.20
CA GLU A 259 -26.82 -10.91 -15.51
C GLU A 259 -27.53 -11.45 -14.28
N ALA A 260 -26.83 -11.68 -13.18
CA ALA A 260 -27.43 -12.19 -11.95
C ALA A 260 -28.55 -11.27 -11.42
N ARG A 261 -28.35 -9.93 -11.47
CA ARG A 261 -29.41 -8.97 -11.12
C ARG A 261 -30.57 -9.00 -12.10
N GLY A 262 -30.28 -9.19 -13.39
CA GLY A 262 -31.30 -9.30 -14.44
C GLY A 262 -32.17 -10.55 -14.24
N GLU A 263 -31.55 -11.68 -13.98
CA GLU A 263 -32.21 -12.95 -13.69
C GLU A 263 -33.09 -12.87 -12.44
N ALA A 264 -32.51 -12.38 -11.31
CA ALA A 264 -33.26 -12.21 -10.05
C ALA A 264 -34.50 -11.29 -10.22
N ARG A 265 -34.33 -10.16 -10.96
CA ARG A 265 -35.47 -9.27 -11.29
C ARG A 265 -36.50 -9.94 -12.17
N GLY A 266 -36.06 -10.71 -13.16
CA GLY A 266 -36.95 -11.46 -14.06
C GLY A 266 -37.76 -12.51 -13.31
N GLU A 267 -37.11 -13.25 -12.44
CA GLU A 267 -37.71 -14.28 -11.58
C GLU A 267 -38.70 -13.70 -10.59
N ALA A 268 -38.29 -12.68 -9.82
CA ALA A 268 -39.16 -11.99 -8.87
C ALA A 268 -40.42 -11.42 -9.57
N ARG A 269 -40.24 -10.75 -10.72
CA ARG A 269 -41.38 -10.24 -11.49
C ARG A 269 -42.34 -11.35 -11.97
N ARG A 270 -41.78 -12.49 -12.41
CA ARG A 270 -42.58 -13.66 -12.80
C ARG A 270 -43.37 -14.20 -11.61
N ASN A 271 -42.71 -14.39 -10.48
CA ASN A 271 -43.33 -14.88 -9.28
C ASN A 271 -44.46 -13.94 -8.80
N VAL A 272 -44.23 -12.65 -8.73
CA VAL A 272 -45.25 -11.63 -8.40
C VAL A 272 -46.44 -11.73 -9.37
N SER A 273 -46.21 -11.82 -10.68
CA SER A 273 -47.28 -11.90 -11.68
C SER A 273 -48.14 -13.16 -11.51
N VAL A 274 -47.53 -14.28 -11.24
CA VAL A 274 -48.23 -15.58 -11.05
C VAL A 274 -48.96 -15.59 -9.71
N ILE A 275 -48.32 -15.18 -8.60
CA ILE A 275 -48.95 -15.11 -7.28
C ILE A 275 -50.17 -14.20 -7.32
N ARG A 276 -50.09 -12.99 -7.90
CA ARG A 276 -51.19 -12.08 -8.07
C ARG A 276 -52.39 -12.72 -8.78
N LYS A 277 -52.14 -13.45 -9.86
CA LYS A 277 -53.20 -14.15 -10.61
C LYS A 277 -53.85 -15.29 -9.82
N MET A 278 -53.07 -16.01 -9.01
CA MET A 278 -53.55 -17.10 -8.18
C MET A 278 -54.39 -16.57 -6.99
N LEU A 279 -53.93 -15.48 -6.36
CA LEU A 279 -54.69 -14.79 -5.32
C LEU A 279 -56.04 -14.24 -5.83
N GLN A 280 -56.10 -13.71 -7.08
CA GLN A 280 -57.35 -13.27 -7.74
C GLN A 280 -58.31 -14.44 -7.97
N LYS A 281 -57.82 -15.69 -8.02
CA LYS A 281 -58.61 -16.92 -8.09
C LYS A 281 -58.95 -17.51 -6.72
N PHE A 282 -58.69 -16.77 -5.62
CA PHE A 282 -58.96 -17.16 -4.26
C PHE A 282 -58.17 -18.41 -3.81
N MET A 283 -56.98 -18.67 -4.39
CA MET A 283 -56.08 -19.69 -3.90
C MET A 283 -55.39 -19.24 -2.61
N ASP A 284 -55.21 -20.16 -1.66
CA ASP A 284 -54.49 -19.87 -0.41
C ASP A 284 -52.97 -19.94 -0.59
N ILE A 285 -52.22 -19.33 0.36
CA ILE A 285 -50.76 -19.22 0.30
C ILE A 285 -50.08 -20.58 0.25
N PRO A 286 -50.43 -21.60 1.09
CA PRO A 286 -49.79 -22.92 1.02
C PRO A 286 -49.98 -23.56 -0.34
N THR A 287 -51.17 -23.49 -0.92
CA THR A 287 -51.45 -24.03 -2.26
C THR A 287 -50.62 -23.33 -3.35
N ILE A 288 -50.47 -21.98 -3.27
CA ILE A 288 -49.65 -21.23 -4.20
C ILE A 288 -48.18 -21.62 -4.08
N ALA A 289 -47.69 -21.77 -2.84
CA ALA A 289 -46.31 -22.13 -2.56
C ALA A 289 -45.96 -23.51 -3.13
N ASP A 290 -46.84 -24.50 -2.94
CA ASP A 290 -46.73 -25.88 -3.46
C ASP A 290 -46.69 -25.88 -5.02
N TRP A 291 -47.60 -25.14 -5.65
CA TRP A 291 -47.67 -25.03 -7.12
C TRP A 291 -46.45 -24.34 -7.77
N LEU A 292 -45.82 -23.41 -7.06
CA LEU A 292 -44.68 -22.65 -7.58
C LEU A 292 -43.34 -23.22 -7.10
N GLU A 293 -43.35 -24.24 -6.25
CA GLU A 293 -42.16 -24.79 -5.60
C GLU A 293 -41.36 -23.69 -4.87
N LEU A 294 -42.09 -22.80 -4.18
CA LEU A 294 -41.51 -21.70 -3.39
C LEU A 294 -41.80 -21.88 -1.90
N ASP A 295 -40.98 -21.29 -1.05
CA ASP A 295 -41.25 -21.23 0.38
C ASP A 295 -42.53 -20.42 0.67
N GLU A 296 -43.35 -20.89 1.61
CA GLU A 296 -44.59 -20.22 2.02
C GLU A 296 -44.32 -18.78 2.50
N GLU A 297 -43.18 -18.55 3.17
CA GLU A 297 -42.76 -17.21 3.62
C GLU A 297 -42.59 -16.25 2.43
N VAL A 298 -41.93 -16.68 1.36
CA VAL A 298 -41.72 -15.90 0.14
C VAL A 298 -43.06 -15.53 -0.52
N VAL A 299 -43.97 -16.49 -0.60
CA VAL A 299 -45.30 -16.26 -1.18
C VAL A 299 -46.11 -15.33 -0.30
N ALA A 300 -46.03 -15.47 1.03
CA ALA A 300 -46.74 -14.62 1.99
C ALA A 300 -46.26 -13.13 1.91
N GLU A 301 -44.97 -12.92 1.85
CA GLU A 301 -44.38 -11.57 1.73
C GLU A 301 -44.78 -10.90 0.42
N ILE A 302 -44.71 -11.62 -0.70
CA ILE A 302 -45.11 -11.10 -2.00
C ILE A 302 -46.65 -10.80 -1.99
N ALA A 303 -47.44 -11.69 -1.39
CA ALA A 303 -48.89 -11.49 -1.25
C ALA A 303 -49.22 -10.25 -0.40
N GLN A 304 -48.50 -10.04 0.68
CA GLN A 304 -48.61 -8.87 1.53
C GLN A 304 -48.27 -7.58 0.76
N LEU A 305 -47.15 -7.57 0.04
CA LEU A 305 -46.76 -6.41 -0.79
C LEU A 305 -47.82 -6.09 -1.87
N ILE A 306 -48.44 -7.12 -2.46
CA ILE A 306 -49.54 -6.94 -3.43
C ILE A 306 -50.77 -6.33 -2.79
N ASP A 307 -51.13 -6.74 -1.57
CA ASP A 307 -52.29 -6.26 -0.84
C ASP A 307 -52.11 -4.81 -0.35
N GLU A 308 -50.93 -4.51 0.16
CA GLU A 308 -50.55 -3.16 0.60
C GLU A 308 -50.45 -2.15 -0.57
N ASN A 309 -50.13 -2.62 -1.79
CA ASN A 309 -49.91 -1.81 -2.97
C ASN A 309 -50.75 -2.28 -4.17
N PRO A 310 -52.10 -2.23 -4.09
CA PRO A 310 -52.99 -2.83 -5.10
C PRO A 310 -52.88 -2.21 -6.49
N ILE A 311 -52.36 -0.98 -6.60
CA ILE A 311 -52.26 -0.22 -7.86
C ILE A 311 -50.85 -0.46 -8.50
N SER A 312 -49.90 -0.94 -7.73
CA SER A 312 -48.51 -1.14 -8.19
C SER A 312 -48.42 -2.25 -9.21
N THR A 313 -47.53 -2.03 -10.19
CA THR A 313 -47.21 -3.01 -11.22
C THR A 313 -46.42 -4.18 -10.64
N ASP A 314 -46.44 -5.33 -11.32
CA ASP A 314 -45.66 -6.51 -10.91
C ASP A 314 -44.14 -6.21 -10.85
N ARG A 315 -43.68 -5.25 -11.64
CA ARG A 315 -42.30 -4.79 -11.61
C ARG A 315 -41.97 -4.02 -10.32
N GLU A 316 -42.84 -3.12 -9.91
CA GLU A 316 -42.65 -2.29 -8.69
C GLU A 316 -42.67 -3.16 -7.45
N ILE A 317 -43.59 -4.10 -7.36
CA ILE A 317 -43.66 -5.09 -6.26
C ILE A 317 -42.38 -5.95 -6.23
N ALA A 318 -41.94 -6.45 -7.38
CA ALA A 318 -40.72 -7.23 -7.47
C ALA A 318 -39.47 -6.45 -7.05
N GLU A 319 -39.37 -5.17 -7.43
CA GLU A 319 -38.28 -4.29 -7.03
C GLU A 319 -38.31 -4.00 -5.52
N GLU A 320 -39.47 -3.86 -4.92
CA GLU A 320 -39.64 -3.66 -3.48
C GLU A 320 -39.26 -4.92 -2.70
N TYR A 321 -39.73 -6.10 -3.12
CA TYR A 321 -39.35 -7.39 -2.56
C TYR A 321 -37.83 -7.59 -2.59
N LEU A 322 -37.19 -7.36 -3.71
CA LEU A 322 -35.73 -7.50 -3.84
C LEU A 322 -34.93 -6.51 -2.99
N ARG A 323 -35.42 -5.29 -2.75
CA ARG A 323 -34.76 -4.32 -1.86
C ARG A 323 -34.76 -4.76 -0.40
N ALA A 324 -35.79 -5.46 0.03
CA ALA A 324 -35.85 -5.99 1.41
C ALA A 324 -34.87 -7.13 1.65
N HIS A 325 -34.39 -7.79 0.57
CA HIS A 325 -33.53 -8.99 0.64
C HIS A 325 -32.11 -8.77 0.07
N THR A 326 -31.69 -7.52 -0.19
CA THR A 326 -30.35 -7.12 -0.63
C THR A 326 -29.66 -6.30 0.46
#